data_b82b28eb68cffc961e5263393940c0c2
#
_entry.id   b82b28eb68cffc961e5263393940c0c2
#
_cell.length_a   1.000
_cell.length_b   1.000
_cell.length_c   1.000
_cell.angle_alpha   90.00
_cell.angle_beta   90.00
_cell.angle_gamma   90.00
#
_symmetry.space_group_name_H-M   'P 1'
#
loop_
_entity.id
_entity.type
_entity.pdbx_description
1 polymer ?
#
loop_
_entity_poly.entity_id
_entity_poly.type
_entity_poly.pdbx_seq_one_letter_code
_entity_poly.pdbx_strand_id
1 'polypeptide(L)'
;MLQFVKRLAWVALVIVGAGTAASPVRILIAYHSQTGNTAKLAGAVRDGAASVAGVEVLLRSVDEAGTEDIVRSDGILLGTPVHWGNLSAESKRFLDRLGEVLGKTSKTLGEGRTAGVFCTAGGISNGQEMARLAAIAAFLDMRFIVIGGVNDEGFGSLGPQAVTGGSPPGVNDRDRAEARRFGERFARLTRQFRAGAQP
;
A
#
# COMPACT_ATOMS: atom_id res chain seq x y z
N MET A 1 28.87 -46.90 57.24
CA MET A 1 27.53 -46.80 56.69
C MET A 1 27.53 -45.61 55.74
N LEU A 2 27.76 -45.82 54.45
CA LEU A 2 27.87 -44.78 53.45
C LEU A 2 26.49 -44.52 52.83
N GLN A 3 25.93 -43.30 52.94
CA GLN A 3 24.71 -42.93 52.24
C GLN A 3 25.08 -42.32 50.87
N PHE A 4 24.67 -43.02 49.82
CA PHE A 4 24.70 -42.55 48.42
C PHE A 4 23.55 -41.59 48.17
N VAL A 5 23.84 -40.29 48.03
CA VAL A 5 22.88 -39.28 47.57
C VAL A 5 22.89 -39.29 46.04
N LYS A 6 21.86 -39.87 45.43
CA LYS A 6 21.59 -39.78 43.97
C LYS A 6 21.10 -38.37 43.63
N ARG A 7 21.96 -37.59 42.95
CA ARG A 7 21.52 -36.33 42.30
C ARG A 7 20.81 -36.68 41.02
N LEU A 8 19.48 -36.47 40.98
CA LEU A 8 18.72 -36.43 39.74
C LEU A 8 19.02 -35.06 39.05
N ALA A 9 19.72 -35.12 37.93
CA ALA A 9 19.85 -33.98 37.04
C ALA A 9 18.55 -33.84 36.21
N TRP A 10 17.81 -32.76 36.45
CA TRP A 10 16.69 -32.39 35.57
C TRP A 10 17.26 -31.75 34.31
N VAL A 11 17.18 -32.48 33.19
CA VAL A 11 17.42 -31.91 31.86
C VAL A 11 16.16 -31.19 31.45
N ALA A 12 16.18 -29.86 31.52
CA ALA A 12 15.11 -29.02 30.98
C ALA A 12 15.23 -29.07 29.44
N LEU A 13 14.34 -29.84 28.82
CA LEU A 13 14.16 -29.82 27.36
C LEU A 13 13.56 -28.49 26.96
N VAL A 14 14.38 -27.55 26.52
CA VAL A 14 13.91 -26.30 25.88
C VAL A 14 13.35 -26.67 24.52
N ILE A 15 12.03 -26.84 24.42
CA ILE A 15 11.35 -26.92 23.14
C ILE A 15 11.36 -25.49 22.56
N VAL A 16 12.34 -25.22 21.69
CA VAL A 16 12.29 -24.05 20.81
C VAL A 16 11.14 -24.31 19.84
N GLY A 17 9.97 -23.79 20.18
CA GLY A 17 8.84 -23.81 19.27
C GLY A 17 9.24 -23.11 17.97
N ALA A 18 9.25 -23.84 16.86
CA ALA A 18 9.34 -23.26 15.53
C ALA A 18 8.09 -22.39 15.35
N GLY A 19 8.22 -21.10 15.66
CA GLY A 19 7.18 -20.14 15.39
C GLY A 19 6.86 -20.21 13.90
N THR A 20 5.63 -20.57 13.55
CA THR A 20 5.15 -20.48 12.17
C THR A 20 5.34 -19.05 11.74
N ALA A 21 6.26 -18.81 10.80
CA ALA A 21 6.47 -17.49 10.25
C ALA A 21 5.13 -16.97 9.73
N ALA A 22 4.64 -15.87 10.29
CA ALA A 22 3.39 -15.26 9.85
C ALA A 22 3.47 -15.00 8.34
N SER A 23 2.40 -15.29 7.61
CA SER A 23 2.35 -15.03 6.17
C SER A 23 2.66 -13.56 5.88
N PRO A 24 3.46 -13.25 4.85
CA PRO A 24 3.82 -11.88 4.54
C PRO A 24 2.55 -11.04 4.25
N VAL A 25 2.61 -9.78 4.64
CA VAL A 25 1.57 -8.80 4.29
C VAL A 25 1.72 -8.46 2.81
N ARG A 26 0.64 -8.54 2.05
CA ARG A 26 0.64 -8.31 0.59
C ARG A 26 0.07 -6.95 0.25
N ILE A 27 0.85 -6.16 -0.45
CA ILE A 27 0.46 -4.84 -0.92
C ILE A 27 0.44 -4.83 -2.45
N LEU A 28 -0.72 -4.53 -3.01
CA LEU A 28 -0.88 -4.24 -4.43
C LEU A 28 -0.71 -2.74 -4.66
N ILE A 29 0.23 -2.36 -5.52
CA ILE A 29 0.35 -1.00 -6.05
C ILE A 29 -0.13 -1.05 -7.49
N ALA A 30 -1.35 -0.57 -7.73
CA ALA A 30 -1.93 -0.45 -9.05
C ALA A 30 -1.76 0.99 -9.57
N TYR A 31 -1.32 1.19 -10.82
CA TYR A 31 -1.14 2.53 -11.35
C TYR A 31 -1.52 2.63 -12.82
N HIS A 32 -2.02 3.81 -13.23
CA HIS A 32 -2.09 4.21 -14.62
C HIS A 32 -0.97 5.21 -14.94
N SER A 33 -0.33 5.06 -16.09
CA SER A 33 0.75 5.97 -16.51
C SER A 33 0.85 6.04 -18.04
N GLN A 34 0.47 7.18 -18.60
CA GLN A 34 0.55 7.40 -20.06
C GLN A 34 1.96 7.87 -20.49
N THR A 35 2.59 8.76 -19.69
CA THR A 35 3.88 9.38 -20.02
C THR A 35 5.06 8.83 -19.21
N GLY A 36 4.84 7.82 -18.38
CA GLY A 36 5.85 7.23 -17.50
C GLY A 36 6.02 7.92 -16.15
N ASN A 37 5.44 9.09 -15.92
CA ASN A 37 5.64 9.84 -14.67
C ASN A 37 4.99 9.15 -13.47
N THR A 38 3.73 8.73 -13.59
CA THR A 38 3.06 7.99 -12.51
C THR A 38 3.76 6.65 -12.25
N ALA A 39 4.26 5.98 -13.27
CA ALA A 39 5.05 4.74 -13.13
C ALA A 39 6.34 4.97 -12.32
N LYS A 40 7.06 6.10 -12.56
CA LYS A 40 8.25 6.46 -11.78
C LYS A 40 7.91 6.72 -10.31
N LEU A 41 6.80 7.41 -10.05
CA LEU A 41 6.33 7.66 -8.69
C LEU A 41 5.91 6.36 -8.01
N ALA A 42 5.19 5.47 -8.72
CA ALA A 42 4.79 4.15 -8.25
C ALA A 42 6.00 3.25 -7.90
N GLY A 43 7.07 3.32 -8.69
CA GLY A 43 8.34 2.66 -8.40
C GLY A 43 8.94 3.11 -7.06
N ALA A 44 8.92 4.42 -6.79
CA ALA A 44 9.42 4.95 -5.51
C ALA A 44 8.53 4.53 -4.31
N VAL A 45 7.20 4.51 -4.48
CA VAL A 45 6.26 3.98 -3.48
C VAL A 45 6.55 2.51 -3.19
N ARG A 46 6.75 1.69 -4.26
CA ARG A 46 7.13 0.28 -4.13
C ARG A 46 8.42 0.10 -3.32
N ASP A 47 9.45 0.87 -3.64
CA ASP A 47 10.75 0.76 -2.98
C ASP A 47 10.65 1.08 -1.48
N GLY A 48 9.81 2.05 -1.13
CA GLY A 48 9.49 2.34 0.27
C GLY A 48 8.71 1.22 0.95
N ALA A 49 7.67 0.72 0.33
CA ALA A 49 6.87 -0.37 0.90
C ALA A 49 7.68 -1.67 1.06
N ALA A 50 8.51 -1.99 0.07
CA ALA A 50 9.37 -3.18 0.09
C ALA A 50 10.51 -3.11 1.13
N SER A 51 10.84 -1.93 1.65
CA SER A 51 11.85 -1.79 2.73
C SER A 51 11.35 -2.31 4.08
N VAL A 52 10.04 -2.54 4.23
CA VAL A 52 9.44 -3.02 5.48
C VAL A 52 9.49 -4.55 5.55
N ALA A 53 10.19 -5.09 6.53
CA ALA A 53 10.31 -6.53 6.73
C ALA A 53 8.94 -7.22 6.87
N GLY A 54 8.75 -8.36 6.22
CA GLY A 54 7.51 -9.14 6.25
C GLY A 54 6.41 -8.58 5.32
N VAL A 55 6.77 -7.70 4.38
CA VAL A 55 5.87 -7.16 3.35
C VAL A 55 6.29 -7.66 1.98
N GLU A 56 5.33 -8.14 1.21
CA GLU A 56 5.44 -8.50 -0.20
C GLU A 56 4.71 -7.44 -1.04
N VAL A 57 5.39 -6.86 -2.02
CA VAL A 57 4.83 -5.77 -2.83
C VAL A 57 4.68 -6.22 -4.28
N LEU A 58 3.47 -6.08 -4.80
CA LEU A 58 3.15 -6.31 -6.19
C LEU A 58 2.88 -4.97 -6.89
N LEU A 59 3.70 -4.61 -7.87
CA LEU A 59 3.52 -3.42 -8.70
C LEU A 59 2.92 -3.82 -10.05
N ARG A 60 1.76 -3.27 -10.41
CA ARG A 60 1.04 -3.54 -11.67
C ARG A 60 0.49 -2.26 -12.28
N SER A 61 0.42 -2.20 -13.59
CA SER A 61 -0.51 -1.26 -14.22
C SER A 61 -1.95 -1.64 -13.86
N VAL A 62 -2.87 -0.68 -13.90
CA VAL A 62 -4.29 -0.94 -13.62
C VAL A 62 -4.92 -1.97 -14.57
N ASP A 63 -4.38 -2.10 -15.77
CA ASP A 63 -4.86 -3.07 -16.77
C ASP A 63 -4.34 -4.49 -16.48
N GLU A 64 -3.12 -4.62 -15.92
CA GLU A 64 -2.50 -5.90 -15.57
C GLU A 64 -2.96 -6.43 -14.21
N ALA A 65 -3.39 -5.57 -13.29
CA ALA A 65 -3.84 -5.97 -11.96
C ALA A 65 -5.06 -6.89 -12.05
N GLY A 66 -4.85 -8.17 -11.82
CA GLY A 66 -5.88 -9.22 -11.96
C GLY A 66 -6.74 -9.40 -10.72
N THR A 67 -7.78 -10.23 -10.87
CA THR A 67 -8.68 -10.61 -9.75
C THR A 67 -7.90 -11.21 -8.58
N GLU A 68 -6.94 -12.10 -8.85
CA GLU A 68 -6.13 -12.74 -7.81
C GLU A 68 -5.27 -11.72 -7.05
N ASP A 69 -4.68 -10.76 -7.75
CA ASP A 69 -3.88 -9.69 -7.13
C ASP A 69 -4.72 -8.87 -6.14
N ILE A 70 -5.96 -8.55 -6.53
CA ILE A 70 -6.93 -7.83 -5.68
C ILE A 70 -7.34 -8.66 -4.47
N VAL A 71 -7.75 -9.91 -4.68
CA VAL A 71 -8.30 -10.76 -3.62
C VAL A 71 -7.26 -11.07 -2.55
N ARG A 72 -6.01 -11.29 -2.95
CA ARG A 72 -4.91 -11.68 -2.04
C ARG A 72 -4.20 -10.51 -1.36
N SER A 73 -4.53 -9.25 -1.72
CA SER A 73 -3.90 -8.08 -1.11
C SER A 73 -4.51 -7.73 0.25
N ASP A 74 -3.66 -7.36 1.20
CA ASP A 74 -4.03 -6.80 2.51
C ASP A 74 -4.11 -5.27 2.46
N GLY A 75 -3.42 -4.68 1.49
CA GLY A 75 -3.43 -3.25 1.22
C GLY A 75 -3.35 -2.94 -0.27
N ILE A 76 -4.02 -1.88 -0.71
CA ILE A 76 -4.04 -1.43 -2.10
C ILE A 76 -3.64 0.04 -2.17
N LEU A 77 -2.65 0.35 -3.00
CA LEU A 77 -2.29 1.72 -3.36
C LEU A 77 -2.65 1.98 -4.82
N LEU A 78 -3.34 3.11 -5.07
CA LEU A 78 -3.68 3.54 -6.42
C LEU A 78 -2.84 4.75 -6.82
N GLY A 79 -2.10 4.62 -7.93
CA GLY A 79 -1.41 5.71 -8.60
C GLY A 79 -2.19 6.19 -9.82
N THR A 80 -2.52 7.48 -9.88
CA THR A 80 -3.28 8.05 -10.99
C THR A 80 -2.62 9.32 -11.55
N PRO A 81 -2.52 9.50 -12.87
CA PRO A 81 -2.30 10.82 -13.41
C PRO A 81 -3.59 11.64 -13.28
N VAL A 82 -3.45 12.95 -13.19
CA VAL A 82 -4.59 13.85 -13.26
C VAL A 82 -4.96 14.08 -14.73
N HIS A 83 -6.17 13.70 -15.10
CA HIS A 83 -6.75 13.98 -16.40
C HIS A 83 -7.98 14.88 -16.23
N TRP A 84 -7.91 16.10 -16.84
CA TRP A 84 -9.03 17.05 -16.82
C TRP A 84 -9.58 17.35 -15.42
N GLY A 85 -8.67 17.55 -14.47
CA GLY A 85 -9.01 17.91 -13.09
C GLY A 85 -9.42 16.76 -12.19
N ASN A 86 -9.36 15.51 -12.64
CA ASN A 86 -9.76 14.33 -11.88
C ASN A 86 -8.82 13.14 -12.13
N LEU A 87 -9.08 11.99 -11.49
CA LEU A 87 -8.38 10.74 -11.79
C LEU A 87 -8.61 10.31 -13.25
N SER A 88 -7.68 9.58 -13.83
CA SER A 88 -7.83 9.09 -15.20
C SER A 88 -8.97 8.07 -15.34
N ALA A 89 -9.52 7.96 -16.54
CA ALA A 89 -10.57 6.98 -16.84
C ALA A 89 -10.13 5.55 -16.54
N GLU A 90 -8.86 5.21 -16.81
CA GLU A 90 -8.26 3.90 -16.52
C GLU A 90 -8.24 3.63 -15.01
N SER A 91 -7.86 4.62 -14.20
CA SER A 91 -7.88 4.53 -12.75
C SER A 91 -9.31 4.36 -12.21
N LYS A 92 -10.29 5.06 -12.81
CA LYS A 92 -11.71 4.90 -12.43
C LYS A 92 -12.22 3.50 -12.78
N ARG A 93 -11.90 2.99 -13.97
CA ARG A 93 -12.26 1.61 -14.36
C ARG A 93 -11.66 0.56 -13.43
N PHE A 94 -10.43 0.79 -12.96
CA PHE A 94 -9.81 -0.08 -11.95
C PHE A 94 -10.59 -0.06 -10.64
N LEU A 95 -11.02 1.11 -10.14
CA LEU A 95 -11.84 1.21 -8.92
C LEU A 95 -13.19 0.51 -9.08
N ASP A 96 -13.84 0.64 -10.25
CA ASP A 96 -15.10 -0.06 -10.53
C ASP A 96 -14.91 -1.57 -10.52
N ARG A 97 -13.87 -2.06 -11.20
CA ARG A 97 -13.51 -3.49 -11.20
C ARG A 97 -13.12 -3.99 -9.80
N LEU A 98 -12.42 -3.18 -9.01
CA LEU A 98 -12.08 -3.51 -7.62
C LEU A 98 -13.36 -3.76 -6.80
N GLY A 99 -14.34 -2.86 -6.90
CA GLY A 99 -15.63 -3.00 -6.24
C GLY A 99 -16.38 -4.26 -6.70
N GLU A 100 -16.40 -4.55 -8.00
CA GLU A 100 -17.03 -5.77 -8.55
C GLU A 100 -16.35 -7.05 -8.06
N VAL A 101 -15.01 -7.10 -8.08
CA VAL A 101 -14.23 -8.26 -7.61
C VAL A 101 -14.50 -8.51 -6.13
N LEU A 102 -14.41 -7.47 -5.30
CA LEU A 102 -14.65 -7.59 -3.87
C LEU A 102 -16.11 -7.93 -3.55
N GLY A 103 -17.07 -7.35 -4.29
CA GLY A 103 -18.49 -7.68 -4.13
C GLY A 103 -18.84 -9.15 -4.44
N LYS A 104 -18.06 -9.78 -5.33
CA LYS A 104 -18.22 -11.21 -5.67
C LYS A 104 -17.45 -12.16 -4.75
N THR A 105 -16.36 -11.70 -4.15
CA THR A 105 -15.41 -12.57 -3.42
C THR A 105 -15.39 -12.35 -1.92
N SER A 106 -15.98 -11.26 -1.42
CA SER A 106 -16.02 -10.91 0.01
C SER A 106 -17.43 -10.44 0.40
N LYS A 107 -17.91 -10.88 1.57
CA LYS A 107 -19.18 -10.38 2.13
C LYS A 107 -19.08 -8.95 2.67
N THR A 108 -17.87 -8.48 2.93
CA THR A 108 -17.60 -7.22 3.62
C THR A 108 -16.75 -6.27 2.77
N LEU A 109 -16.65 -6.51 1.45
CA LEU A 109 -15.84 -5.73 0.51
C LEU A 109 -14.37 -5.62 0.98
N GLY A 110 -13.89 -4.39 1.15
CA GLY A 110 -12.53 -4.07 1.59
C GLY A 110 -12.34 -3.99 3.11
N GLU A 111 -13.35 -4.34 3.91
CA GLU A 111 -13.22 -4.34 5.37
C GLU A 111 -12.07 -5.22 5.83
N GLY A 112 -11.28 -4.72 6.76
CA GLY A 112 -10.07 -5.41 7.20
C GLY A 112 -8.85 -5.17 6.32
N ARG A 113 -8.95 -4.31 5.29
CA ARG A 113 -7.87 -3.95 4.37
C ARG A 113 -7.58 -2.47 4.39
N THR A 114 -6.39 -2.10 3.98
CA THR A 114 -5.96 -0.70 3.89
C THR A 114 -5.91 -0.23 2.45
N ALA A 115 -6.12 1.08 2.23
CA ALA A 115 -5.98 1.71 0.93
C ALA A 115 -5.26 3.06 1.04
N GLY A 116 -4.69 3.52 -0.06
CA GLY A 116 -4.08 4.83 -0.18
C GLY A 116 -3.94 5.25 -1.63
N VAL A 117 -3.62 6.51 -1.86
CA VAL A 117 -3.55 7.08 -3.20
C VAL A 117 -2.35 8.01 -3.35
N PHE A 118 -1.82 8.07 -4.56
CA PHE A 118 -0.84 9.06 -4.99
C PHE A 118 -1.13 9.51 -6.42
N CYS A 119 -0.67 10.70 -6.80
CA CYS A 119 -0.97 11.20 -8.14
C CYS A 119 0.18 11.97 -8.77
N THR A 120 0.09 12.15 -10.10
CA THR A 120 0.92 13.07 -10.87
C THR A 120 0.04 14.03 -11.67
N ALA A 121 0.49 15.27 -11.83
CA ALA A 121 -0.21 16.28 -12.65
C ALA A 121 0.78 17.08 -13.48
N GLY A 122 0.33 17.62 -14.61
CA GLY A 122 1.16 18.47 -15.48
C GLY A 122 1.46 19.83 -14.88
N GLY A 123 0.62 20.38 -14.02
CA GLY A 123 0.78 21.69 -13.41
C GLY A 123 0.26 21.78 -11.98
N ILE A 124 0.56 22.89 -11.32
CA ILE A 124 0.01 23.23 -9.99
C ILE A 124 -1.49 23.51 -10.12
N SER A 125 -2.27 23.11 -9.11
CA SER A 125 -3.74 23.33 -9.05
C SER A 125 -4.51 22.72 -10.23
N ASN A 126 -4.00 21.64 -10.81
CA ASN A 126 -4.65 20.93 -11.92
C ASN A 126 -5.60 19.81 -11.49
N GLY A 127 -6.12 19.85 -10.26
CA GLY A 127 -7.07 18.85 -9.75
C GLY A 127 -6.45 17.68 -8.99
N GLN A 128 -5.21 17.82 -8.50
CA GLN A 128 -4.53 16.79 -7.72
C GLN A 128 -5.33 16.37 -6.48
N GLU A 129 -5.90 17.34 -5.76
CA GLU A 129 -6.75 17.11 -4.60
C GLU A 129 -8.02 16.35 -4.99
N MET A 130 -8.68 16.78 -6.07
CA MET A 130 -9.91 16.16 -6.57
C MET A 130 -9.68 14.71 -7.00
N ALA A 131 -8.59 14.45 -7.72
CA ALA A 131 -8.25 13.11 -8.16
C ALA A 131 -8.01 12.16 -6.98
N ARG A 132 -7.29 12.62 -5.94
CA ARG A 132 -7.05 11.82 -4.73
C ARG A 132 -8.31 11.66 -3.90
N LEU A 133 -9.10 12.72 -3.70
CA LEU A 133 -10.36 12.65 -2.97
C LEU A 133 -11.36 11.72 -3.63
N ALA A 134 -11.48 11.73 -4.96
CA ALA A 134 -12.35 10.82 -5.69
C ALA A 134 -11.96 9.35 -5.47
N ALA A 135 -10.65 9.03 -5.49
CA ALA A 135 -10.17 7.68 -5.19
C ALA A 135 -10.40 7.31 -3.71
N ILE A 136 -10.12 8.23 -2.78
CA ILE A 136 -10.36 8.03 -1.34
C ILE A 136 -11.84 7.77 -1.07
N ALA A 137 -12.75 8.54 -1.67
CA ALA A 137 -14.17 8.33 -1.53
C ALA A 137 -14.61 6.94 -1.98
N ALA A 138 -14.08 6.45 -3.12
CA ALA A 138 -14.34 5.09 -3.60
C ALA A 138 -13.81 4.02 -2.64
N PHE A 139 -12.61 4.19 -2.07
CA PHE A 139 -12.07 3.26 -1.08
C PHE A 139 -12.90 3.24 0.21
N LEU A 140 -13.37 4.40 0.68
CA LEU A 140 -14.23 4.48 1.87
C LEU A 140 -15.60 3.82 1.63
N ASP A 141 -16.20 4.03 0.45
CA ASP A 141 -17.45 3.35 0.07
C ASP A 141 -17.28 1.83 0.03
N MET A 142 -16.14 1.36 -0.42
CA MET A 142 -15.76 -0.07 -0.38
C MET A 142 -15.27 -0.54 1.00
N ARG A 143 -15.38 0.26 2.07
CA ARG A 143 -15.03 -0.08 3.47
C ARG A 143 -13.55 -0.31 3.75
N PHE A 144 -12.65 0.27 2.97
CA PHE A 144 -11.22 0.25 3.28
C PHE A 144 -10.88 1.25 4.39
N ILE A 145 -9.83 0.93 5.15
CA ILE A 145 -9.15 1.89 6.02
C ILE A 145 -8.17 2.68 5.17
N VAL A 146 -8.44 3.97 4.97
CA VAL A 146 -7.59 4.81 4.13
C VAL A 146 -6.42 5.36 4.94
N ILE A 147 -5.21 5.15 4.42
CA ILE A 147 -3.96 5.67 4.98
C ILE A 147 -3.49 6.83 4.11
N GLY A 148 -3.49 8.02 4.70
CA GLY A 148 -2.91 9.21 4.09
C GLY A 148 -1.49 9.48 4.53
N GLY A 149 -1.00 10.65 4.19
CA GLY A 149 0.28 11.15 4.61
C GLY A 149 0.23 11.88 5.96
N VAL A 150 1.39 12.36 6.39
CA VAL A 150 1.56 13.26 7.52
C VAL A 150 2.32 14.50 7.06
N ASN A 151 1.98 15.67 7.60
CA ASN A 151 2.56 16.95 7.18
C ASN A 151 4.07 17.02 7.41
N ASP A 152 4.55 16.44 8.49
CA ASP A 152 5.98 16.43 8.86
C ASP A 152 6.86 15.70 7.84
N GLU A 153 6.28 14.82 7.03
CA GLU A 153 6.98 14.10 5.99
C GLU A 153 6.88 14.75 4.61
N GLY A 154 6.17 15.88 4.49
CA GLY A 154 6.17 16.74 3.32
C GLY A 154 5.18 16.38 2.21
N PHE A 155 4.36 15.33 2.35
CA PHE A 155 3.43 14.89 1.28
C PHE A 155 1.95 15.05 1.59
N GLY A 156 1.59 15.74 2.68
CA GLY A 156 0.21 16.10 3.02
C GLY A 156 -0.72 14.91 3.30
N SER A 157 -1.93 15.23 3.76
CA SER A 157 -2.90 14.24 4.26
C SER A 157 -3.48 13.30 3.23
N LEU A 158 -3.52 13.69 1.95
CA LEU A 158 -4.13 12.88 0.88
C LEU A 158 -3.17 11.90 0.21
N GLY A 159 -1.91 11.84 0.65
CA GLY A 159 -0.84 11.08 0.01
C GLY A 159 -0.01 11.93 -0.97
N PRO A 160 1.12 11.39 -1.49
CA PRO A 160 2.07 12.16 -2.28
C PRO A 160 1.52 12.53 -3.67
N GLN A 161 2.05 13.63 -4.17
CA GLN A 161 1.81 14.10 -5.53
C GLN A 161 3.10 14.58 -6.18
N ALA A 162 3.18 14.54 -7.49
CA ALA A 162 4.26 15.16 -8.26
C ALA A 162 3.70 16.08 -9.34
N VAL A 163 4.29 17.28 -9.48
CA VAL A 163 4.01 18.21 -10.59
C VAL A 163 5.07 18.01 -11.65
N THR A 164 4.70 17.46 -12.79
CA THR A 164 5.61 16.92 -13.79
C THR A 164 5.87 17.84 -14.99
N GLY A 165 5.17 18.96 -15.10
CA GLY A 165 5.33 19.97 -16.17
C GLY A 165 6.32 21.09 -15.83
N GLY A 166 7.11 20.96 -14.76
CA GLY A 166 8.12 21.94 -14.38
C GLY A 166 9.37 21.93 -15.27
N SER A 167 10.40 22.67 -14.85
CA SER A 167 11.71 22.65 -15.50
C SER A 167 12.79 22.27 -14.47
N PRO A 168 13.45 21.11 -14.62
CA PRO A 168 13.24 20.08 -15.65
C PRO A 168 11.89 19.34 -15.48
N PRO A 169 11.30 18.82 -16.58
CA PRO A 169 10.03 18.10 -16.51
C PRO A 169 10.19 16.71 -15.90
N GLY A 170 9.12 16.20 -15.30
CA GLY A 170 9.04 14.84 -14.76
C GLY A 170 9.08 14.80 -13.24
N VAL A 171 9.08 13.57 -12.70
CA VAL A 171 9.20 13.29 -11.26
C VAL A 171 10.63 13.55 -10.81
N ASN A 172 10.82 14.47 -9.88
CA ASN A 172 12.12 14.85 -9.34
C ASN A 172 12.52 14.00 -8.11
N ASP A 173 13.73 14.27 -7.56
CA ASP A 173 14.25 13.50 -6.42
C ASP A 173 13.44 13.70 -5.13
N ARG A 174 12.92 14.91 -4.92
CA ARG A 174 12.05 15.20 -3.77
C ARG A 174 10.76 14.41 -3.87
N ASP A 175 10.09 14.40 -5.03
CA ASP A 175 8.87 13.64 -5.25
C ASP A 175 9.09 12.15 -4.98
N ARG A 176 10.24 11.61 -5.45
CA ARG A 176 10.61 10.21 -5.20
C ARG A 176 10.87 9.92 -3.72
N ALA A 177 11.52 10.84 -3.03
CA ALA A 177 11.79 10.68 -1.60
C ALA A 177 10.48 10.70 -0.78
N GLU A 178 9.56 11.61 -1.11
CA GLU A 178 8.23 11.69 -0.49
C GLU A 178 7.40 10.42 -0.78
N ALA A 179 7.39 9.96 -2.02
CA ALA A 179 6.71 8.73 -2.42
C ALA A 179 7.26 7.48 -1.71
N ARG A 180 8.59 7.41 -1.54
CA ARG A 180 9.25 6.31 -0.79
C ARG A 180 8.81 6.31 0.68
N ARG A 181 8.84 7.47 1.35
CA ARG A 181 8.38 7.59 2.75
C ARG A 181 6.91 7.19 2.90
N PHE A 182 6.07 7.58 1.95
CA PHE A 182 4.67 7.18 1.95
C PHE A 182 4.49 5.66 1.80
N GLY A 183 5.23 5.04 0.89
CA GLY A 183 5.22 3.58 0.70
C GLY A 183 5.63 2.83 1.97
N GLU A 184 6.71 3.26 2.63
CA GLU A 184 7.17 2.71 3.90
C GLU A 184 6.11 2.87 5.00
N ARG A 185 5.56 4.08 5.17
CA ARG A 185 4.48 4.35 6.13
C ARG A 185 3.28 3.46 5.88
N PHE A 186 2.81 3.38 4.63
CA PHE A 186 1.67 2.56 4.27
C PHE A 186 1.89 1.09 4.62
N ALA A 187 3.03 0.53 4.24
CA ALA A 187 3.38 -0.87 4.51
C ALA A 187 3.47 -1.16 6.01
N ARG A 188 4.09 -0.28 6.79
CA ARG A 188 4.21 -0.41 8.24
C ARG A 188 2.85 -0.41 8.91
N LEU A 189 1.96 0.54 8.54
CA LEU A 189 0.62 0.63 9.13
C LEU A 189 -0.28 -0.53 8.71
N THR A 190 -0.23 -0.96 7.44
CA THR A 190 -0.95 -2.15 6.97
C THR A 190 -0.54 -3.39 7.76
N ARG A 191 0.77 -3.58 7.99
CA ARG A 191 1.29 -4.70 8.78
C ARG A 191 0.83 -4.63 10.24
N GLN A 192 0.87 -3.47 10.86
CA GLN A 192 0.40 -3.28 12.24
C GLN A 192 -1.09 -3.58 12.36
N PHE A 193 -1.90 -3.06 11.43
CA PHE A 193 -3.33 -3.31 11.39
C PHE A 193 -3.65 -4.79 11.25
N ARG A 194 -3.00 -5.48 10.30
CA ARG A 194 -3.20 -6.91 10.11
C ARG A 194 -2.79 -7.74 11.34
N ALA A 195 -1.69 -7.39 12.00
CA ALA A 195 -1.25 -8.07 13.22
C ALA A 195 -2.25 -7.92 14.37
N GLY A 196 -2.88 -6.75 14.51
CA GLY A 196 -3.90 -6.49 15.53
C GLY A 196 -5.28 -7.10 15.21
N ALA A 197 -5.53 -7.48 13.96
CA ALA A 197 -6.78 -8.10 13.52
C ALA A 197 -6.77 -9.65 13.62
N GLN A 198 -5.64 -10.24 13.99
CA GLN A 198 -5.57 -11.68 14.27
C GLN A 198 -6.02 -11.93 15.71
N PRO A 199 -6.98 -12.85 15.94
CA PRO A 199 -7.46 -13.18 17.28
C PRO A 199 -6.40 -13.85 18.15
#